data_9e405a36a4676af31ecab43b0d35720d
#
_entry.id   9e405a36a4676af31ecab43b0d35720d
#
_cell.length_a   1.000
_cell.length_b   1.000
_cell.length_c   1.000
_cell.angle_alpha   90.00
_cell.angle_beta   90.00
_cell.angle_gamma   90.00
#
_symmetry.space_group_name_H-M   'P 1'
#
loop_
_entity.id
_entity.type
_entity.pdbx_description
1 polymer ?
#
loop_
_entity_poly.entity_id
_entity_poly.type
_entity_poly.pdbx_seq_one_letter_code
_entity_poly.pdbx_strand_id
1 'polypeptide(L)'
;MLFRSHLTLISALTIGIPGFFLALMPNAERFRPGFFHRVMVFAIPSGAIAATTAFSAYYAALMLDTVDEARTDATIALFMVTVTVLAVSARPMNAIRAAIVLSMIGAFLVVLFIPPLSQFFALSISPDPEGAATVAIGGLGMVAVLVTSRFVSRWRDA
;
A
#
# COMPACT_ATOMS: atom_id res chain seq x y z
N MET A 1 13.52 -18.69 -5.37
CA MET A 1 13.84 -17.82 -4.20
C MET A 1 13.29 -16.38 -4.32
N LEU A 2 12.62 -16.00 -5.39
CA LEU A 2 12.20 -14.62 -5.72
C LEU A 2 10.95 -14.10 -4.97
N PHE A 3 10.07 -14.98 -4.46
CA PHE A 3 8.86 -14.55 -3.72
C PHE A 3 9.12 -13.75 -2.45
N ARG A 4 10.28 -13.92 -1.82
CA ARG A 4 10.62 -13.18 -0.60
C ARG A 4 10.92 -11.72 -0.85
N SER A 5 11.44 -11.36 -2.03
CA SER A 5 11.90 -10.00 -2.34
C SER A 5 10.72 -9.01 -2.47
N HIS A 6 9.63 -9.39 -3.14
CA HIS A 6 8.46 -8.54 -3.32
C HIS A 6 7.77 -8.21 -1.99
N LEU A 7 7.54 -9.24 -1.16
CA LEU A 7 6.95 -9.05 0.16
C LEU A 7 7.84 -8.23 1.08
N THR A 8 9.16 -8.43 1.01
CA THR A 8 10.13 -7.65 1.79
C THR A 8 10.12 -6.18 1.37
N LEU A 9 10.07 -5.89 0.07
CA LEU A 9 10.00 -4.53 -0.43
C LEU A 9 8.75 -3.81 0.06
N ILE A 10 7.58 -4.43 -0.12
CA ILE A 10 6.30 -3.85 0.31
C ILE A 10 6.30 -3.67 1.82
N SER A 11 6.67 -4.69 2.59
CA SER A 11 6.69 -4.61 4.05
C SER A 11 7.64 -3.54 4.56
N ALA A 12 8.83 -3.42 3.97
CA ALA A 12 9.79 -2.40 4.36
C ALA A 12 9.26 -0.99 4.06
N LEU A 13 8.72 -0.76 2.86
CA LEU A 13 8.26 0.56 2.43
C LEU A 13 6.93 0.98 3.06
N THR A 14 6.02 0.04 3.37
CA THR A 14 4.68 0.39 3.84
C THR A 14 4.48 0.21 5.33
N ILE A 15 5.28 -0.64 5.99
CA ILE A 15 5.15 -0.94 7.40
C ILE A 15 6.44 -0.63 8.17
N GLY A 16 7.58 -1.20 7.75
CA GLY A 16 8.82 -1.16 8.51
C GLY A 16 9.37 0.27 8.66
N ILE A 17 9.76 0.87 7.55
CA ILE A 17 10.38 2.21 7.55
C ILE A 17 9.40 3.29 8.04
N PRO A 18 8.17 3.41 7.49
CA PRO A 18 7.24 4.43 7.96
C PRO A 18 6.83 4.21 9.42
N GLY A 19 6.61 2.96 9.84
CA GLY A 19 6.26 2.65 11.22
C GLY A 19 7.35 3.05 12.20
N PHE A 20 8.62 2.81 11.86
CA PHE A 20 9.75 3.26 12.66
C PHE A 20 9.80 4.79 12.80
N PHE A 21 9.72 5.53 11.68
CA PHE A 21 9.75 6.99 11.73
C PHE A 21 8.53 7.58 12.44
N LEU A 22 7.33 7.01 12.25
CA LEU A 22 6.13 7.45 12.95
C LEU A 22 6.21 7.16 14.46
N ALA A 23 6.85 6.06 14.86
CA ALA A 23 7.05 5.73 16.28
C ALA A 23 8.07 6.64 16.98
N LEU A 24 9.05 7.17 16.24
CA LEU A 24 10.02 8.15 16.76
C LEU A 24 9.43 9.55 16.96
N MET A 25 8.25 9.82 16.39
CA MET A 25 7.62 11.13 16.56
C MET A 25 7.09 11.29 17.98
N PRO A 26 7.33 12.46 18.61
CA PRO A 26 6.78 12.76 19.93
C PRO A 26 5.25 12.75 19.84
N ASN A 27 4.63 11.86 20.60
CA ASN A 27 3.18 11.74 20.69
C ASN A 27 2.74 12.23 22.09
N ALA A 28 2.07 13.37 22.12
CA ALA A 28 1.50 13.96 23.33
C ALA A 28 0.01 13.60 23.52
N GLU A 29 -0.55 12.72 22.68
CA GLU A 29 -1.96 12.35 22.77
C GLU A 29 -2.20 11.45 24.01
N ARG A 30 -3.24 11.79 24.79
CA ARG A 30 -3.64 10.99 25.94
C ARG A 30 -4.12 9.61 25.51
N PHE A 31 -3.76 8.58 26.26
CA PHE A 31 -4.30 7.24 26.09
C PHE A 31 -5.85 7.28 26.14
N ARG A 32 -6.48 6.76 25.10
CA ARG A 32 -7.95 6.61 25.03
C ARG A 32 -8.29 5.12 25.12
N PRO A 33 -9.16 4.70 26.04
CA PRO A 33 -9.59 3.30 26.12
C PRO A 33 -10.24 2.85 24.81
N GLY A 34 -10.15 1.55 24.50
CA GLY A 34 -10.69 1.00 23.24
C GLY A 34 -9.81 1.17 22.02
N PHE A 35 -8.52 1.48 22.18
CA PHE A 35 -7.56 1.61 21.07
C PHE A 35 -7.55 0.39 20.16
N PHE A 36 -7.50 -0.81 20.72
CA PHE A 36 -7.46 -2.06 19.96
C PHE A 36 -8.68 -2.22 19.03
N HIS A 37 -9.88 -1.99 19.56
CA HIS A 37 -11.11 -2.06 18.76
C HIS A 37 -11.09 -1.08 17.60
N ARG A 38 -10.66 0.16 17.86
CA ARG A 38 -10.58 1.21 16.81
C ARG A 38 -9.59 0.89 15.71
N VAL A 39 -8.47 0.27 16.06
CA VAL A 39 -7.48 -0.18 15.06
C VAL A 39 -8.05 -1.33 14.24
N MET A 40 -8.67 -2.32 14.87
CA MET A 40 -9.22 -3.49 14.18
C MET A 40 -10.35 -3.16 13.22
N VAL A 41 -11.24 -2.25 13.60
CA VAL A 41 -12.36 -1.80 12.74
C VAL A 41 -11.89 -1.18 11.43
N PHE A 42 -10.70 -0.59 11.41
CA PHE A 42 -10.09 -0.08 10.16
C PHE A 42 -9.14 -1.09 9.51
N ALA A 43 -8.33 -1.79 10.30
CA ALA A 43 -7.28 -2.68 9.79
C ALA A 43 -7.86 -3.91 9.05
N ILE A 44 -8.92 -4.52 9.61
CA ILE A 44 -9.52 -5.72 9.01
C ILE A 44 -10.09 -5.44 7.61
N PRO A 45 -10.98 -4.45 7.40
CA PRO A 45 -11.50 -4.18 6.06
C PRO A 45 -10.42 -3.65 5.12
N SER A 46 -9.48 -2.86 5.60
CA SER A 46 -8.37 -2.39 4.77
C SER A 46 -7.46 -3.54 4.30
N GLY A 47 -7.19 -4.50 5.18
CA GLY A 47 -6.45 -5.71 4.83
C GLY A 47 -7.19 -6.59 3.81
N ALA A 48 -8.51 -6.75 3.96
CA ALA A 48 -9.34 -7.47 3.01
C ALA A 48 -9.36 -6.78 1.63
N ILE A 49 -9.48 -5.45 1.59
CA ILE A 49 -9.40 -4.67 0.35
C ILE A 49 -8.03 -4.84 -0.30
N ALA A 50 -6.95 -4.75 0.46
CA ALA A 50 -5.59 -4.92 -0.06
C ALA A 50 -5.39 -6.32 -0.67
N ALA A 51 -5.85 -7.36 0.03
CA ALA A 51 -5.75 -8.74 -0.44
C ALA A 51 -6.56 -8.97 -1.72
N THR A 52 -7.82 -8.52 -1.75
CA THR A 52 -8.68 -8.65 -2.94
C THR A 52 -8.15 -7.87 -4.12
N THR A 53 -7.63 -6.65 -3.92
CA THR A 53 -7.02 -5.84 -4.97
C THR A 53 -5.79 -6.51 -5.57
N ALA A 54 -4.87 -6.99 -4.73
CA ALA A 54 -3.66 -7.67 -5.18
C ALA A 54 -4.00 -8.97 -5.94
N PHE A 55 -4.96 -9.75 -5.43
CA PHE A 55 -5.39 -10.98 -6.08
C PHE A 55 -6.08 -10.71 -7.42
N SER A 56 -6.93 -9.69 -7.49
CA SER A 56 -7.60 -9.29 -8.74
C SER A 56 -6.61 -8.81 -9.79
N ALA A 57 -5.61 -8.01 -9.41
CA ALA A 57 -4.55 -7.56 -10.31
C ALA A 57 -3.70 -8.75 -10.81
N TYR A 58 -3.30 -9.65 -9.90
CA TYR A 58 -2.56 -10.86 -10.26
C TYR A 58 -3.34 -11.72 -11.26
N TYR A 59 -4.61 -11.98 -10.98
CA TYR A 59 -5.43 -12.86 -11.80
C TYR A 59 -5.76 -12.23 -13.17
N ALA A 60 -5.99 -10.92 -13.21
CA ALA A 60 -6.22 -10.21 -14.46
C ALA A 60 -4.98 -10.24 -15.37
N ALA A 61 -3.81 -9.97 -14.81
CA ALA A 61 -2.55 -10.02 -15.54
C ALA A 61 -2.18 -11.46 -15.96
N LEU A 62 -2.41 -12.46 -15.10
CA LEU A 62 -2.10 -13.86 -15.42
C LEU A 62 -2.87 -14.40 -16.63
N MET A 63 -4.03 -13.79 -16.97
CA MET A 63 -4.80 -14.17 -18.16
C MET A 63 -4.22 -13.65 -19.47
N LEU A 64 -3.36 -12.65 -19.41
CA LEU A 64 -2.85 -11.91 -20.56
C LEU A 64 -1.33 -12.03 -20.70
N ASP A 65 -0.63 -12.17 -19.56
CA ASP A 65 0.81 -12.03 -19.43
C ASP A 65 1.50 -13.24 -18.80
N THR A 66 2.81 -13.11 -18.65
CA THR A 66 3.62 -14.08 -17.94
C THR A 66 3.41 -14.01 -16.41
N VAL A 67 3.74 -15.10 -15.71
CA VAL A 67 3.65 -15.16 -14.25
C VAL A 67 4.48 -14.07 -13.55
N ASP A 68 5.62 -13.69 -14.13
CA ASP A 68 6.50 -12.68 -13.53
C ASP A 68 5.94 -11.26 -13.70
N GLU A 69 5.29 -10.96 -14.81
CA GLU A 69 4.54 -9.72 -15.03
C GLU A 69 3.32 -9.64 -14.12
N ALA A 70 2.53 -10.71 -14.01
CA ALA A 70 1.40 -10.78 -13.11
C ALA A 70 1.78 -10.54 -11.63
N ARG A 71 2.97 -10.98 -11.21
CA ARG A 71 3.50 -10.68 -9.87
C ARG A 71 3.86 -9.21 -9.70
N THR A 72 4.41 -8.60 -10.74
CA THR A 72 4.73 -7.17 -10.74
C THR A 72 3.48 -6.34 -10.61
N ASP A 73 2.45 -6.66 -11.37
CA ASP A 73 1.15 -5.97 -11.36
C ASP A 73 0.45 -6.09 -10.01
N ALA A 74 0.42 -7.29 -9.44
CA ALA A 74 -0.08 -7.49 -8.08
C ALA A 74 0.70 -6.67 -7.05
N THR A 75 2.03 -6.54 -7.22
CA THR A 75 2.89 -5.76 -6.34
C THR A 75 2.58 -4.27 -6.44
N ILE A 76 2.40 -3.74 -7.65
CA ILE A 76 2.04 -2.34 -7.90
C ILE A 76 0.66 -2.03 -7.30
N ALA A 77 -0.35 -2.86 -7.60
CA ALA A 77 -1.70 -2.68 -7.08
C ALA A 77 -1.74 -2.74 -5.55
N LEU A 78 -1.03 -3.70 -4.94
CA LEU A 78 -0.91 -3.81 -3.49
C LEU A 78 -0.22 -2.59 -2.88
N PHE A 79 0.85 -2.09 -3.52
CA PHE A 79 1.55 -0.90 -3.04
C PHE A 79 0.65 0.33 -3.06
N MET A 80 -0.14 0.55 -4.12
CA MET A 80 -1.09 1.65 -4.21
C MET A 80 -2.08 1.66 -3.04
N VAL A 81 -2.65 0.51 -2.72
CA VAL A 81 -3.60 0.34 -1.60
C VAL A 81 -2.90 0.56 -0.26
N THR A 82 -1.74 -0.06 -0.04
CA THR A 82 -1.04 0.01 1.25
C THR A 82 -0.47 1.41 1.54
N VAL A 83 -0.01 2.14 0.53
CA VAL A 83 0.35 3.56 0.67
C VAL A 83 -0.86 4.42 1.04
N THR A 84 -2.05 4.11 0.50
CA THR A 84 -3.28 4.80 0.88
C THR A 84 -3.65 4.51 2.33
N VAL A 85 -3.55 3.26 2.76
CA VAL A 85 -3.73 2.88 4.18
C VAL A 85 -2.74 3.62 5.08
N LEU A 86 -1.47 3.70 4.68
CA LEU A 86 -0.44 4.46 5.39
C LEU A 86 -0.82 5.94 5.50
N ALA A 87 -1.22 6.58 4.40
CA ALA A 87 -1.62 7.98 4.38
C ALA A 87 -2.84 8.26 5.26
N VAL A 88 -3.82 7.35 5.28
CA VAL A 88 -4.98 7.44 6.17
C VAL A 88 -4.56 7.27 7.64
N SER A 89 -3.70 6.32 7.93
CA SER A 89 -3.22 6.02 9.30
C SER A 89 -2.33 7.14 9.86
N ALA A 90 -1.62 7.86 8.98
CA ALA A 90 -0.76 8.99 9.35
C ALA A 90 -1.54 10.29 9.67
N ARG A 91 -2.87 10.29 9.58
CA ARG A 91 -3.68 11.47 9.94
C ARG A 91 -3.66 11.76 11.45
N PRO A 92 -3.67 13.05 11.86
CA PRO A 92 -3.70 14.26 11.05
C PRO A 92 -2.39 14.47 10.29
N MET A 93 -2.50 14.88 9.01
CA MET A 93 -1.33 15.09 8.15
C MET A 93 -0.55 16.32 8.64
N ASN A 94 0.69 16.10 9.03
CA ASN A 94 1.69 17.13 9.29
C ASN A 94 2.74 17.07 8.17
N ALA A 95 3.51 18.13 7.97
CA ALA A 95 4.55 18.19 6.94
C ALA A 95 5.52 17.00 7.01
N ILE A 96 5.91 16.57 8.20
CA ILE A 96 6.80 15.43 8.41
C ILE A 96 6.12 14.12 8.01
N ARG A 97 4.86 13.91 8.40
CA ARG A 97 4.08 12.71 8.03
C ARG A 97 3.85 12.65 6.51
N ALA A 98 3.55 13.79 5.90
CA ALA A 98 3.45 13.89 4.45
C ALA A 98 4.79 13.57 3.75
N ALA A 99 5.91 14.08 4.28
CA ALA A 99 7.24 13.79 3.76
C ALA A 99 7.57 12.28 3.83
N ILE A 100 7.18 11.60 4.93
CA ILE A 100 7.36 10.14 5.06
C ILE A 100 6.57 9.41 3.97
N VAL A 101 5.28 9.73 3.78
CA VAL A 101 4.46 9.08 2.75
C VAL A 101 5.02 9.34 1.35
N LEU A 102 5.40 10.58 1.05
CA LEU A 102 5.98 10.95 -0.24
C LEU A 102 7.33 10.27 -0.49
N SER A 103 8.17 10.15 0.54
CA SER A 103 9.44 9.45 0.41
C SER A 103 9.26 7.95 0.14
N MET A 104 8.22 7.32 0.68
CA MET A 104 7.91 5.92 0.40
C MET A 104 7.42 5.74 -1.05
N ILE A 105 6.58 6.65 -1.53
CA ILE A 105 6.17 6.67 -2.94
C ILE A 105 7.40 6.87 -3.84
N GLY A 106 8.24 7.85 -3.52
CA GLY A 106 9.47 8.11 -4.27
C GLY A 106 10.42 6.92 -4.27
N ALA A 107 10.62 6.26 -3.14
CA ALA A 107 11.45 5.06 -3.03
C ALA A 107 10.90 3.91 -3.88
N PHE A 108 9.60 3.70 -3.91
CA PHE A 108 8.98 2.68 -4.75
C PHE A 108 9.16 2.99 -6.23
N LEU A 109 8.95 4.24 -6.65
CA LEU A 109 9.18 4.67 -8.04
C LEU A 109 10.66 4.49 -8.44
N VAL A 110 11.59 4.81 -7.55
CA VAL A 110 13.03 4.58 -7.78
C VAL A 110 13.30 3.09 -8.02
N VAL A 111 12.74 2.21 -7.19
CA VAL A 111 12.87 0.74 -7.40
C VAL A 111 12.27 0.31 -8.73
N LEU A 112 11.14 0.88 -9.12
CA LEU A 112 10.42 0.50 -10.32
C LEU A 112 11.16 0.94 -11.60
N PHE A 113 11.69 2.17 -11.62
CA PHE A 113 12.30 2.76 -12.81
C PHE A 113 13.81 2.55 -12.94
N ILE A 114 14.52 2.13 -11.90
CA ILE A 114 15.96 1.87 -11.97
C ILE A 114 16.20 0.39 -12.29
N PRO A 115 16.73 0.04 -13.49
CA PRO A 115 16.85 -1.34 -13.94
C PRO A 115 17.58 -2.30 -12.99
N PRO A 116 18.73 -1.95 -12.36
CA PRO A 116 19.37 -2.85 -11.41
C PRO A 116 18.55 -3.14 -10.17
N LEU A 117 17.70 -2.18 -9.73
CA LEU A 117 16.80 -2.36 -8.58
C LEU A 117 15.56 -3.17 -8.96
N SER A 118 14.95 -2.88 -10.12
CA SER A 118 13.80 -3.65 -10.58
C SER A 118 14.15 -5.11 -10.82
N GLN A 119 15.34 -5.40 -11.39
CA GLN A 119 15.83 -6.76 -11.55
C GLN A 119 16.12 -7.45 -10.21
N PHE A 120 16.69 -6.74 -9.24
CA PHE A 120 16.93 -7.29 -7.90
C PHE A 120 15.64 -7.71 -7.21
N PHE A 121 14.57 -6.94 -7.39
CA PHE A 121 13.23 -7.26 -6.88
C PHE A 121 12.39 -8.09 -7.86
N ALA A 122 12.96 -8.49 -9.00
CA ALA A 122 12.29 -9.24 -10.06
C ALA A 122 10.98 -8.58 -10.52
N LEU A 123 11.00 -7.25 -10.67
CA LEU A 123 9.90 -6.46 -11.21
C LEU A 123 10.14 -6.30 -12.72
N SER A 124 9.20 -6.76 -13.53
CA SER A 124 9.19 -6.59 -14.98
C SER A 124 8.06 -5.63 -15.36
N ILE A 125 8.43 -4.48 -15.94
CA ILE A 125 7.45 -3.51 -16.44
C ILE A 125 7.32 -3.76 -17.93
N SER A 126 6.16 -4.18 -18.37
CA SER A 126 5.80 -4.16 -19.78
C SER A 126 5.12 -2.82 -20.10
N PRO A 127 5.53 -2.13 -21.17
CA PRO A 127 4.92 -0.84 -21.56
C PRO A 127 3.58 -1.00 -22.28
N ASP A 128 2.91 -2.13 -22.15
CA ASP A 128 1.69 -2.48 -22.83
C ASP A 128 0.43 -1.88 -22.18
N PRO A 129 -0.71 -1.78 -22.91
CA PRO A 129 -1.96 -1.22 -22.41
C PRO A 129 -2.53 -1.95 -21.17
N GLU A 130 -1.96 -3.07 -20.81
CA GLU A 130 -2.32 -3.93 -19.67
C GLU A 130 -1.96 -3.29 -18.33
N GLY A 131 -0.90 -2.48 -18.27
CA GLY A 131 -0.59 -1.65 -17.10
C GLY A 131 -1.72 -0.70 -16.70
N ALA A 132 -2.59 -0.33 -17.66
CA ALA A 132 -3.77 0.48 -17.37
C ALA A 132 -4.80 -0.28 -16.52
N ALA A 133 -4.97 -1.59 -16.73
CA ALA A 133 -5.86 -2.42 -15.93
C ALA A 133 -5.37 -2.51 -14.48
N THR A 134 -4.07 -2.70 -14.28
CA THR A 134 -3.44 -2.74 -12.95
C THR A 134 -3.62 -1.42 -12.20
N VAL A 135 -3.39 -0.30 -12.87
CA VAL A 135 -3.62 1.04 -12.28
C VAL A 135 -5.10 1.25 -11.96
N ALA A 136 -6.02 0.79 -12.81
CA ALA A 136 -7.46 0.89 -12.54
C ALA A 136 -7.88 0.05 -11.34
N ILE A 137 -7.42 -1.20 -11.24
CA ILE A 137 -7.70 -2.11 -10.11
C ILE A 137 -7.10 -1.54 -8.82
N GLY A 138 -5.84 -1.09 -8.85
CA GLY A 138 -5.19 -0.42 -7.72
C GLY A 138 -5.93 0.85 -7.30
N GLY A 139 -6.36 1.67 -8.26
CA GLY A 139 -7.14 2.89 -8.04
C GLY A 139 -8.50 2.61 -7.38
N LEU A 140 -9.21 1.57 -7.81
CA LEU A 140 -10.45 1.12 -7.15
C LEU A 140 -10.19 0.68 -5.71
N GLY A 141 -9.10 -0.05 -5.46
CA GLY A 141 -8.68 -0.42 -4.11
C GLY A 141 -8.39 0.81 -3.23
N MET A 142 -7.70 1.82 -3.77
CA MET A 142 -7.47 3.09 -3.06
C MET A 142 -8.78 3.78 -2.69
N VAL A 143 -9.72 3.89 -3.63
CA VAL A 143 -11.05 4.48 -3.39
C VAL A 143 -11.81 3.69 -2.32
N ALA A 144 -11.78 2.37 -2.36
CA ALA A 144 -12.42 1.51 -1.37
C ALA A 144 -11.86 1.76 0.04
N VAL A 145 -10.53 1.89 0.20
CA VAL A 145 -9.91 2.23 1.49
C VAL A 145 -10.33 3.63 1.96
N LEU A 146 -10.36 4.62 1.07
CA LEU A 146 -10.79 5.97 1.42
C LEU A 146 -12.26 6.02 1.86
N VAL A 147 -13.14 5.30 1.19
CA VAL A 147 -14.54 5.17 1.58
C VAL A 147 -14.67 4.51 2.94
N THR A 148 -13.98 3.39 3.15
CA THR A 148 -13.94 2.69 4.43
C THR A 148 -13.46 3.60 5.55
N SER A 149 -12.39 4.36 5.32
CA SER A 149 -11.86 5.30 6.32
C SER A 149 -12.85 6.39 6.70
N ARG A 150 -13.61 6.92 5.73
CA ARG A 150 -14.67 7.91 5.99
C ARG A 150 -15.86 7.32 6.74
N PHE A 151 -16.20 6.07 6.42
CA PHE A 151 -17.29 5.38 7.12
C PHE A 151 -16.92 5.12 8.58
N VAL A 152 -15.73 4.59 8.83
CA VAL A 152 -15.20 4.36 10.19
C VAL A 152 -15.09 5.66 10.98
N SER A 153 -14.70 6.78 10.36
CA SER A 153 -14.63 8.07 11.06
C SER A 153 -16.01 8.57 11.51
N ARG A 154 -17.03 8.43 10.67
CA ARG A 154 -18.41 8.82 11.01
C ARG A 154 -19.00 8.04 12.19
N TRP A 155 -18.69 6.75 12.27
CA TRP A 155 -19.11 5.91 13.40
C TRP A 155 -18.39 6.26 14.72
N ARG A 156 -17.28 6.96 14.63
CA ARG A 156 -16.53 7.43 15.80
C ARG A 156 -17.08 8.72 16.38
N ASP A 157 -17.78 9.50 15.57
CA ASP A 157 -18.30 10.83 15.93
C ASP A 157 -19.79 10.77 16.30
N ALA A 158 -20.45 9.60 16.13
CA ALA A 158 -21.82 9.31 16.54
C ALA A 158 -21.87 8.59 17.89
#